data_3a69ef650e96cd66777c7b5519c28b84
#
_entry.id   3a69ef650e96cd66777c7b5519c28b84
#
_cell.length_a   1.000
_cell.length_b   1.000
_cell.length_c   1.000
_cell.angle_alpha   90.00
_cell.angle_beta   90.00
_cell.angle_gamma   90.00
#
_symmetry.space_group_name_H-M   'P 1'
#
loop_
_entity.id
_entity.type
_entity.pdbx_description
1 polymer ?
#
loop_
_entity_poly.entity_id
_entity_poly.type
_entity_poly.pdbx_seq_one_letter_code
_entity_poly.pdbx_strand_id
1 'polypeptide(L)'
;TMAQPTNTFDTYDSVGEREDLSDVIYSISPTDTPFLSSAAKTQATAVLHEWQTDALAAAVTNNAVIEGDEATLDASVATTRLSNSSQIMDKTVVITGTQESVDKAGRASEIAYQIAKKAKELKRDMESTLTSNNAEVTGGSGTARQLGALGSWVVTNDDLASDGASGAGAGNAAHTNGTQRAFTESQLKSVIKSVWNAGGDPSMIMVGPFNKQKLSGFTGNSTRFDAGADATLYTSVDVYASDFGQLQVVPNRFSRDRDAYVLDMDYWGVAFLRDFSMHELAKTGDSEKRQLLVEATLESRNEGASGLVADLTTS
;
A
#
# COMPACT_ATOMS: atom_id res chain seq x y z
N THR A 1 34.60 42.47 -33.46
CA THR A 1 34.30 41.07 -33.87
C THR A 1 35.62 40.45 -34.33
N MET A 2 36.14 39.52 -33.54
CA MET A 2 37.25 38.67 -34.00
C MET A 2 36.66 37.69 -35.01
N ALA A 3 37.09 37.81 -36.25
CA ALA A 3 36.77 36.82 -37.26
C ALA A 3 37.77 35.68 -37.18
N GLN A 4 37.30 34.48 -37.35
CA GLN A 4 38.13 33.27 -37.38
C GLN A 4 39.13 33.37 -38.53
N PRO A 5 40.42 32.99 -38.37
CA PRO A 5 41.39 32.99 -39.42
C PRO A 5 40.96 32.10 -40.60
N THR A 6 41.30 32.51 -41.83
CA THR A 6 40.99 31.75 -43.05
C THR A 6 41.68 30.38 -43.02
N ASN A 7 40.97 29.28 -43.36
CA ASN A 7 41.44 27.90 -43.34
C ASN A 7 41.64 27.31 -41.94
N THR A 8 40.92 27.79 -40.93
CA THR A 8 40.90 27.14 -39.62
C THR A 8 39.99 25.91 -39.73
N PHE A 9 40.50 24.73 -39.40
CA PHE A 9 39.74 23.50 -39.22
C PHE A 9 39.14 23.51 -37.83
N ASP A 10 37.83 23.52 -37.74
CA ASP A 10 37.11 23.56 -36.43
C ASP A 10 36.26 22.31 -36.23
N THR A 11 35.57 22.24 -35.07
CA THR A 11 34.73 21.11 -34.71
C THR A 11 33.52 20.93 -35.64
N TYR A 12 33.13 21.98 -36.40
CA TYR A 12 32.04 21.89 -37.38
C TYR A 12 32.49 21.25 -38.70
N ASP A 13 33.78 21.21 -38.97
CA ASP A 13 34.40 20.59 -40.14
C ASP A 13 34.83 19.13 -39.84
N SER A 14 34.84 18.74 -38.55
CA SER A 14 35.29 17.44 -38.10
C SER A 14 34.24 16.35 -38.35
N VAL A 15 34.66 15.25 -38.96
CA VAL A 15 33.84 14.05 -39.16
C VAL A 15 34.32 12.92 -38.24
N GLY A 16 33.47 12.43 -37.37
CA GLY A 16 33.79 11.32 -36.49
C GLY A 16 33.99 11.70 -35.01
N GLU A 17 33.52 12.88 -34.59
CA GLU A 17 33.41 13.19 -33.18
C GLU A 17 32.44 12.21 -32.51
N ARG A 18 32.84 11.64 -31.36
CA ARG A 18 31.97 10.78 -30.56
C ARG A 18 30.96 11.65 -29.83
N GLU A 19 29.69 11.21 -29.81
CA GLU A 19 28.67 11.79 -28.96
C GLU A 19 29.10 11.68 -27.50
N ASP A 20 29.02 12.78 -26.75
CA ASP A 20 29.25 12.81 -25.31
C ASP A 20 27.97 12.37 -24.61
N LEU A 21 27.87 11.06 -24.34
CA LEU A 21 26.78 10.47 -23.63
C LEU A 21 27.22 10.11 -22.21
N SER A 22 26.56 10.69 -21.21
CA SER A 22 26.85 10.40 -19.81
C SER A 22 26.62 8.91 -19.49
N ASP A 23 27.59 8.28 -18.82
CA ASP A 23 27.48 6.90 -18.33
C ASP A 23 26.57 6.74 -17.09
N VAL A 24 25.91 7.82 -16.66
CA VAL A 24 25.02 7.83 -15.49
C VAL A 24 23.56 7.92 -15.91
N ILE A 25 22.74 6.99 -15.43
CA ILE A 25 21.29 6.98 -15.65
C ILE A 25 20.59 7.52 -14.41
N TYR A 26 19.91 8.65 -14.55
CA TYR A 26 19.13 9.27 -13.47
C TYR A 26 17.69 8.79 -13.51
N SER A 27 17.14 8.43 -12.34
CA SER A 27 15.73 8.07 -12.18
C SER A 27 15.13 8.79 -10.97
N ILE A 28 14.00 9.45 -11.20
CA ILE A 28 13.21 10.14 -10.15
C ILE A 28 11.95 9.38 -9.77
N SER A 29 11.80 8.14 -10.25
CA SER A 29 10.62 7.34 -9.96
C SER A 29 10.55 6.94 -8.49
N PRO A 30 9.44 7.19 -7.79
CA PRO A 30 9.27 6.77 -6.40
C PRO A 30 9.23 5.23 -6.31
N THR A 31 9.82 4.69 -5.26
CA THR A 31 9.89 3.24 -5.01
C THR A 31 9.42 2.85 -3.61
N ASP A 32 8.96 3.81 -2.81
CA ASP A 32 8.53 3.58 -1.44
C ASP A 32 7.21 2.79 -1.42
N THR A 33 7.18 1.74 -0.64
CA THR A 33 6.02 0.86 -0.45
C THR A 33 5.73 0.72 1.04
N PRO A 34 5.12 1.76 1.66
CA PRO A 34 5.02 1.83 3.13
C PRO A 34 4.12 0.73 3.71
N PHE A 35 2.99 0.40 3.08
CA PHE A 35 2.09 -0.65 3.57
C PHE A 35 2.76 -2.03 3.50
N LEU A 36 3.29 -2.41 2.34
CA LEU A 36 3.99 -3.68 2.15
C LEU A 36 5.21 -3.85 3.07
N SER A 37 5.88 -2.73 3.40
CA SER A 37 7.06 -2.75 4.27
C SER A 37 6.68 -2.91 5.74
N SER A 38 5.53 -2.39 6.17
CA SER A 38 5.07 -2.40 7.56
C SER A 38 4.22 -3.63 7.89
N ALA A 39 3.51 -4.21 6.91
CA ALA A 39 2.69 -5.40 7.10
C ALA A 39 3.54 -6.64 7.44
N ALA A 40 3.01 -7.49 8.32
CA ALA A 40 3.62 -8.78 8.63
C ALA A 40 3.70 -9.65 7.38
N LYS A 41 4.78 -10.42 7.24
CA LYS A 41 4.96 -11.36 6.13
C LYS A 41 4.70 -12.77 6.62
N THR A 42 3.75 -13.43 5.97
CA THR A 42 3.36 -14.81 6.28
C THR A 42 3.45 -15.68 5.02
N GLN A 43 3.35 -16.98 5.18
CA GLN A 43 3.36 -17.92 4.08
C GLN A 43 1.97 -18.51 3.87
N ALA A 44 1.44 -18.43 2.64
CA ALA A 44 0.25 -19.16 2.24
C ALA A 44 0.63 -20.55 1.73
N THR A 45 -0.24 -21.52 1.95
CA THR A 45 -0.04 -22.92 1.48
C THR A 45 -1.06 -23.33 0.45
N ALA A 46 -2.09 -22.53 0.24
CA ALA A 46 -3.17 -22.77 -0.72
C ALA A 46 -3.53 -21.50 -1.50
N VAL A 47 -4.23 -21.65 -2.60
CA VAL A 47 -4.74 -20.56 -3.44
C VAL A 47 -5.72 -19.69 -2.67
N LEU A 48 -6.63 -20.33 -1.94
CA LEU A 48 -7.48 -19.67 -0.95
C LEU A 48 -6.76 -19.75 0.39
N HIS A 49 -6.25 -18.61 0.84
CA HIS A 49 -5.62 -18.48 2.14
C HIS A 49 -6.69 -18.27 3.19
N GLU A 50 -6.69 -19.07 4.25
CA GLU A 50 -7.72 -19.05 5.29
C GLU A 50 -7.08 -18.90 6.66
N TRP A 51 -7.77 -18.16 7.54
CA TRP A 51 -7.40 -17.96 8.94
C TRP A 51 -8.64 -17.90 9.81
N GLN A 52 -8.44 -18.02 11.12
CA GLN A 52 -9.54 -17.97 12.08
C GLN A 52 -9.42 -16.73 12.95
N THR A 53 -10.56 -16.11 13.20
CA THR A 53 -10.70 -15.00 14.14
C THR A 53 -11.66 -15.39 15.25
N ASP A 54 -11.45 -14.82 16.44
CA ASP A 54 -12.30 -15.02 17.59
C ASP A 54 -12.55 -13.67 18.29
N ALA A 55 -13.64 -13.54 19.01
CA ALA A 55 -13.98 -12.36 19.76
C ALA A 55 -14.48 -12.73 21.15
N LEU A 56 -14.05 -11.98 22.14
CA LEU A 56 -14.57 -12.12 23.49
C LEU A 56 -16.01 -11.59 23.56
N ALA A 57 -16.82 -12.21 24.43
CA ALA A 57 -18.15 -11.69 24.74
C ALA A 57 -18.04 -10.29 25.38
N ALA A 58 -19.06 -9.47 25.18
CA ALA A 58 -19.11 -8.16 25.79
C ALA A 58 -19.02 -8.26 27.34
N ALA A 59 -18.34 -7.28 27.95
CA ALA A 59 -18.22 -7.22 29.38
C ALA A 59 -19.60 -7.05 30.06
N VAL A 60 -19.88 -7.88 31.03
CA VAL A 60 -21.13 -7.83 31.84
C VAL A 60 -20.88 -7.01 33.09
N THR A 61 -21.65 -5.94 33.28
CA THR A 61 -21.50 -5.02 34.42
C THR A 61 -22.05 -5.59 35.74
N ASN A 62 -22.96 -6.56 35.63
CA ASN A 62 -23.55 -7.22 36.79
C ASN A 62 -23.40 -8.75 36.68
N ASN A 63 -22.23 -9.26 37.06
CA ASN A 63 -21.91 -10.69 37.10
C ASN A 63 -21.93 -11.20 38.57
N ALA A 64 -22.91 -10.75 39.36
CA ALA A 64 -23.08 -11.18 40.73
C ALA A 64 -23.95 -12.45 40.77
N VAL A 65 -23.52 -13.43 41.53
CA VAL A 65 -24.25 -14.68 41.80
C VAL A 65 -24.62 -14.79 43.26
N ILE A 66 -25.70 -15.52 43.56
CA ILE A 66 -26.16 -15.79 44.92
C ILE A 66 -25.23 -16.84 45.55
N GLU A 67 -24.87 -16.64 46.78
CA GLU A 67 -24.06 -17.60 47.52
C GLU A 67 -24.81 -18.96 47.64
N GLY A 68 -24.15 -20.03 47.13
CA GLY A 68 -24.74 -21.38 47.14
C GLY A 68 -25.66 -21.69 45.94
N ASP A 69 -25.78 -20.78 44.97
CA ASP A 69 -26.53 -21.04 43.74
C ASP A 69 -25.81 -22.02 42.82
N GLU A 70 -26.58 -22.74 41.99
CA GLU A 70 -26.02 -23.65 40.98
C GLU A 70 -25.42 -22.87 39.83
N ALA A 71 -24.22 -23.27 39.35
CA ALA A 71 -23.52 -22.59 38.25
C ALA A 71 -24.34 -22.63 36.97
N THR A 72 -24.58 -21.46 36.37
CA THR A 72 -25.16 -21.33 35.02
C THR A 72 -24.10 -21.67 33.97
N LEU A 73 -24.46 -22.50 32.99
CA LEU A 73 -23.56 -22.89 31.93
C LEU A 73 -23.57 -21.84 30.82
N ASP A 74 -22.43 -21.24 30.57
CA ASP A 74 -22.24 -20.31 29.45
C ASP A 74 -22.06 -21.07 28.11
N ALA A 75 -22.64 -20.52 27.05
CA ALA A 75 -22.49 -21.08 25.73
C ALA A 75 -21.09 -20.78 25.15
N SER A 76 -20.38 -21.80 24.68
CA SER A 76 -19.14 -21.62 23.90
C SER A 76 -19.47 -21.25 22.47
N VAL A 77 -18.84 -20.19 21.98
CA VAL A 77 -18.97 -19.70 20.58
C VAL A 77 -17.80 -20.23 19.75
N ALA A 78 -18.10 -20.72 18.55
CA ALA A 78 -17.07 -21.17 17.64
C ALA A 78 -16.33 -19.98 16.99
N THR A 79 -15.06 -20.18 16.65
CA THR A 79 -14.25 -19.23 15.89
C THR A 79 -14.83 -18.98 14.48
N THR A 80 -14.64 -17.80 13.96
CA THR A 80 -15.04 -17.43 12.58
C THR A 80 -13.87 -17.66 11.62
N ARG A 81 -14.13 -18.34 10.51
CA ARG A 81 -13.13 -18.56 9.46
C ARG A 81 -13.28 -17.49 8.38
N LEU A 82 -12.18 -16.79 8.09
CA LEU A 82 -12.06 -15.81 7.03
C LEU A 82 -11.10 -16.35 5.95
N SER A 83 -11.25 -15.85 4.74
CA SER A 83 -10.42 -16.28 3.60
C SER A 83 -10.18 -15.13 2.63
N ASN A 84 -9.10 -15.24 1.86
CA ASN A 84 -8.81 -14.33 0.75
C ASN A 84 -8.04 -15.09 -0.34
N SER A 85 -8.36 -14.83 -1.61
CA SER A 85 -7.72 -15.48 -2.76
C SER A 85 -6.33 -14.92 -3.02
N SER A 86 -5.39 -15.78 -3.38
CA SER A 86 -4.07 -15.34 -3.83
C SER A 86 -4.12 -14.78 -5.25
N GLN A 87 -3.42 -13.67 -5.47
CA GLN A 87 -3.31 -13.01 -6.77
C GLN A 87 -1.91 -13.21 -7.35
N ILE A 88 -1.82 -13.61 -8.62
CA ILE A 88 -0.59 -13.67 -9.37
C ILE A 88 -0.32 -12.30 -9.97
N MET A 89 0.88 -11.78 -9.74
CA MET A 89 1.38 -10.54 -10.31
C MET A 89 2.68 -10.81 -11.03
N ASP A 90 2.84 -10.31 -12.25
CA ASP A 90 4.05 -10.55 -13.03
C ASP A 90 4.49 -9.32 -13.84
N LYS A 91 5.76 -9.33 -14.21
CA LYS A 91 6.38 -8.45 -15.19
C LYS A 91 7.32 -9.24 -16.07
N THR A 92 7.20 -9.05 -17.36
CA THR A 92 8.06 -9.75 -18.34
C THR A 92 9.02 -8.77 -19.02
N VAL A 93 10.24 -9.22 -19.22
CA VAL A 93 11.30 -8.52 -19.99
C VAL A 93 11.64 -9.33 -21.21
N VAL A 94 11.72 -8.67 -22.35
CA VAL A 94 12.18 -9.27 -23.62
C VAL A 94 13.25 -8.38 -24.20
N ILE A 95 14.44 -8.92 -24.44
CA ILE A 95 15.58 -8.19 -25.03
C ILE A 95 16.12 -9.00 -26.22
N THR A 96 16.37 -8.33 -27.33
CA THR A 96 16.95 -8.96 -28.51
C THR A 96 18.46 -9.20 -28.32
N GLY A 97 18.99 -10.25 -28.95
CA GLY A 97 20.41 -10.58 -28.88
C GLY A 97 21.30 -9.45 -29.38
N THR A 98 20.87 -8.74 -30.45
CA THR A 98 21.58 -7.55 -30.96
C THR A 98 21.67 -6.45 -29.91
N GLN A 99 20.56 -6.14 -29.21
CA GLN A 99 20.56 -5.11 -28.16
C GLN A 99 21.46 -5.47 -26.98
N GLU A 100 21.58 -6.75 -26.63
CA GLU A 100 22.50 -7.18 -25.56
C GLU A 100 23.97 -7.13 -26.01
N SER A 101 24.25 -7.31 -27.30
CA SER A 101 25.61 -7.33 -27.86
C SER A 101 26.19 -5.95 -28.17
N VAL A 102 25.36 -4.91 -28.35
CA VAL A 102 25.80 -3.55 -28.61
C VAL A 102 26.37 -2.90 -27.37
N ASP A 103 27.45 -2.14 -27.51
CA ASP A 103 28.04 -1.36 -26.43
C ASP A 103 27.07 -0.26 -25.95
N LYS A 104 26.84 -0.17 -24.66
CA LYS A 104 25.81 0.68 -24.08
C LYS A 104 26.42 1.63 -23.06
N ALA A 105 26.06 2.90 -23.13
CA ALA A 105 26.41 3.88 -22.10
C ALA A 105 25.63 3.63 -20.81
N GLY A 106 26.29 3.69 -19.68
CA GLY A 106 25.69 3.64 -18.34
C GLY A 106 25.24 2.26 -17.87
N ARG A 107 25.40 1.18 -18.65
CA ARG A 107 25.02 -0.19 -18.25
C ARG A 107 25.77 -1.28 -19.02
N ALA A 108 26.29 -2.28 -18.31
CA ALA A 108 27.02 -3.39 -18.94
C ALA A 108 26.06 -4.43 -19.56
N SER A 109 24.88 -4.66 -18.96
CA SER A 109 23.87 -5.60 -19.42
C SER A 109 22.50 -4.92 -19.43
N GLU A 110 21.82 -4.96 -20.56
CA GLU A 110 20.47 -4.43 -20.70
C GLU A 110 19.45 -5.28 -19.92
N ILE A 111 19.59 -6.60 -20.01
CA ILE A 111 18.66 -7.52 -19.36
C ILE A 111 18.71 -7.37 -17.83
N ALA A 112 19.90 -7.26 -17.24
CA ALA A 112 20.05 -7.05 -15.79
C ALA A 112 19.46 -5.72 -15.34
N TYR A 113 19.67 -4.65 -16.08
CA TYR A 113 19.09 -3.33 -15.82
C TYR A 113 17.56 -3.37 -15.86
N GLN A 114 16.99 -3.96 -16.90
CA GLN A 114 15.55 -4.04 -17.08
C GLN A 114 14.89 -4.95 -16.01
N ILE A 115 15.53 -6.05 -15.60
CA ILE A 115 15.07 -6.90 -14.50
C ILE A 115 15.01 -6.10 -13.21
N ALA A 116 16.07 -5.36 -12.85
CA ALA A 116 16.09 -4.54 -11.65
C ALA A 116 15.01 -3.46 -11.66
N LYS A 117 14.75 -2.84 -12.82
CA LYS A 117 13.68 -1.86 -13.02
C LYS A 117 12.30 -2.52 -12.83
N LYS A 118 12.06 -3.66 -13.49
CA LYS A 118 10.78 -4.39 -13.41
C LYS A 118 10.49 -4.93 -12.01
N ALA A 119 11.51 -5.32 -11.25
CA ALA A 119 11.34 -5.73 -9.86
C ALA A 119 10.80 -4.59 -8.98
N LYS A 120 11.29 -3.36 -9.19
CA LYS A 120 10.76 -2.16 -8.50
C LYS A 120 9.32 -1.85 -8.94
N GLU A 121 9.03 -1.97 -10.23
CA GLU A 121 7.68 -1.78 -10.76
C GLU A 121 6.70 -2.80 -10.18
N LEU A 122 7.10 -4.07 -10.08
CA LEU A 122 6.26 -5.14 -9.51
C LEU A 122 5.93 -4.89 -8.03
N LYS A 123 6.89 -4.39 -7.24
CA LYS A 123 6.65 -3.99 -5.84
C LYS A 123 5.64 -2.84 -5.74
N ARG A 124 5.73 -1.86 -6.62
CA ARG A 124 4.77 -0.74 -6.68
C ARG A 124 3.37 -1.20 -7.05
N ASP A 125 3.27 -2.10 -8.04
CA ASP A 125 1.99 -2.67 -8.45
C ASP A 125 1.35 -3.46 -7.30
N MET A 126 2.18 -4.21 -6.55
CA MET A 126 1.75 -4.94 -5.36
C MET A 126 1.23 -3.99 -4.27
N GLU A 127 1.95 -2.91 -3.96
CA GLU A 127 1.50 -1.88 -3.01
C GLU A 127 0.16 -1.28 -3.42
N SER A 128 0.03 -0.89 -4.70
CA SER A 128 -1.21 -0.33 -5.24
C SER A 128 -2.38 -1.32 -5.20
N THR A 129 -2.12 -2.60 -5.46
CA THR A 129 -3.14 -3.65 -5.38
C THR A 129 -3.61 -3.85 -3.95
N LEU A 130 -2.67 -3.96 -3.00
CA LEU A 130 -2.98 -4.18 -1.57
C LEU A 130 -3.78 -3.03 -0.96
N THR A 131 -3.48 -1.78 -1.35
CA THR A 131 -4.11 -0.57 -0.81
C THR A 131 -5.29 -0.05 -1.64
N SER A 132 -5.75 -0.84 -2.64
CA SER A 132 -6.91 -0.52 -3.45
C SER A 132 -8.24 -0.82 -2.73
N ASN A 133 -9.34 -0.60 -3.44
CA ASN A 133 -10.70 -0.99 -3.01
C ASN A 133 -11.23 -2.14 -3.88
N ASN A 134 -10.37 -3.08 -4.23
CA ASN A 134 -10.77 -4.22 -5.04
C ASN A 134 -11.39 -5.29 -4.18
N ALA A 135 -12.53 -5.83 -4.62
CA ALA A 135 -13.12 -7.01 -4.03
C ALA A 135 -12.38 -8.28 -4.46
N GLU A 136 -12.44 -9.32 -3.65
CA GLU A 136 -11.95 -10.64 -4.00
C GLU A 136 -12.66 -11.19 -5.25
N VAL A 137 -11.88 -11.82 -6.14
CA VAL A 137 -12.37 -12.61 -7.26
C VAL A 137 -11.75 -13.99 -7.21
N THR A 138 -12.54 -15.00 -6.98
CA THR A 138 -12.07 -16.40 -6.86
C THR A 138 -11.39 -16.90 -8.14
N GLY A 139 -11.74 -16.32 -9.30
CA GLY A 139 -11.16 -16.70 -10.58
C GLY A 139 -11.77 -17.95 -11.19
N GLY A 140 -11.28 -18.29 -12.37
CA GLY A 140 -11.71 -19.46 -13.16
C GLY A 140 -10.86 -19.61 -14.40
N SER A 141 -11.18 -20.54 -15.29
CA SER A 141 -10.39 -20.82 -16.51
C SER A 141 -10.28 -19.64 -17.49
N GLY A 142 -11.17 -18.65 -17.39
CA GLY A 142 -11.17 -17.44 -18.21
C GLY A 142 -11.12 -16.14 -17.41
N THR A 143 -11.02 -16.21 -16.08
CA THR A 143 -11.03 -15.05 -15.19
C THR A 143 -9.84 -15.11 -14.23
N ALA A 144 -9.01 -14.08 -14.22
CA ALA A 144 -7.88 -14.01 -13.28
C ALA A 144 -8.39 -13.87 -11.84
N ARG A 145 -7.72 -14.56 -10.91
CA ARG A 145 -7.95 -14.38 -9.48
C ARG A 145 -7.49 -12.99 -9.05
N GLN A 146 -8.23 -12.39 -8.13
CA GLN A 146 -7.90 -11.11 -7.54
C GLN A 146 -8.07 -11.19 -6.03
N LEU A 147 -7.11 -10.65 -5.29
CA LEU A 147 -7.21 -10.55 -3.83
C LEU A 147 -8.20 -9.45 -3.42
N GLY A 148 -8.91 -9.66 -2.33
CA GLY A 148 -9.63 -8.60 -1.62
C GLY A 148 -8.63 -7.66 -0.97
N ALA A 149 -8.67 -6.38 -1.35
CA ALA A 149 -7.72 -5.36 -0.94
C ALA A 149 -8.18 -4.64 0.34
N LEU A 150 -7.31 -3.80 0.91
CA LEU A 150 -7.53 -3.08 2.17
C LEU A 150 -8.89 -2.39 2.24
N GLY A 151 -9.31 -1.69 1.18
CA GLY A 151 -10.59 -0.98 1.13
C GLY A 151 -11.82 -1.88 1.18
N SER A 152 -11.72 -3.14 0.76
CA SER A 152 -12.82 -4.11 0.82
C SER A 152 -12.92 -4.84 2.18
N TRP A 153 -11.89 -4.71 3.02
CA TRP A 153 -11.86 -5.34 4.34
C TRP A 153 -12.36 -4.40 5.44
N VAL A 154 -11.94 -3.11 5.44
CA VAL A 154 -12.28 -2.17 6.51
C VAL A 154 -13.69 -1.64 6.30
N VAL A 155 -14.62 -2.08 7.13
CA VAL A 155 -16.05 -1.74 7.03
C VAL A 155 -16.71 -1.41 8.38
N THR A 156 -16.18 -1.89 9.50
CA THR A 156 -16.78 -1.65 10.83
C THR A 156 -16.56 -0.22 11.30
N ASN A 157 -15.37 0.33 11.05
CA ASN A 157 -14.98 1.68 11.49
C ASN A 157 -14.77 2.58 10.27
N ASP A 158 -15.73 2.63 9.38
CA ASP A 158 -15.66 3.50 8.21
C ASP A 158 -16.47 4.79 8.40
N ASP A 159 -16.01 5.86 7.76
CA ASP A 159 -16.70 7.13 7.63
C ASP A 159 -16.76 7.48 6.14
N LEU A 160 -17.90 7.16 5.52
CA LEU A 160 -18.20 7.38 4.11
C LEU A 160 -19.04 8.65 3.92
N ALA A 161 -19.10 9.15 2.68
CA ALA A 161 -20.07 10.16 2.32
C ALA A 161 -21.50 9.61 2.43
N SER A 162 -22.51 10.47 2.55
CA SER A 162 -23.91 10.06 2.76
C SER A 162 -24.51 9.24 1.63
N ASP A 163 -23.90 9.27 0.45
CA ASP A 163 -24.24 8.51 -0.76
C ASP A 163 -23.28 7.35 -1.04
N GLY A 164 -22.23 7.16 -0.18
CA GLY A 164 -21.38 6.00 -0.17
C GLY A 164 -21.98 4.83 0.62
N ALA A 165 -21.48 3.64 0.44
CA ALA A 165 -21.91 2.45 1.17
C ALA A 165 -20.71 1.55 1.50
N SER A 166 -20.68 1.03 2.73
CA SER A 166 -19.67 0.07 3.18
C SER A 166 -19.74 -1.23 2.36
N GLY A 167 -18.61 -1.92 2.26
CA GLY A 167 -18.52 -3.26 1.71
C GLY A 167 -19.11 -4.33 2.64
N ALA A 168 -18.75 -5.60 2.42
CA ALA A 168 -19.27 -6.72 3.22
C ALA A 168 -18.33 -7.15 4.37
N GLY A 169 -17.15 -6.55 4.52
CA GLY A 169 -16.23 -6.82 5.62
C GLY A 169 -15.45 -8.15 5.58
N ALA A 170 -15.57 -8.88 4.48
CA ALA A 170 -14.88 -10.15 4.27
C ALA A 170 -13.99 -10.12 3.00
N GLY A 171 -13.61 -8.94 2.55
CA GLY A 171 -12.80 -8.76 1.34
C GLY A 171 -13.55 -9.03 0.01
N ASN A 172 -14.77 -9.53 0.05
CA ASN A 172 -15.54 -9.97 -1.12
C ASN A 172 -16.42 -8.88 -1.74
N ALA A 173 -16.53 -7.72 -1.11
CA ALA A 173 -17.26 -6.58 -1.65
C ALA A 173 -16.53 -5.27 -1.36
N ALA A 174 -16.26 -4.51 -2.41
CA ALA A 174 -15.71 -3.17 -2.32
C ALA A 174 -16.72 -2.19 -1.72
N HIS A 175 -16.24 -1.16 -1.01
CA HIS A 175 -17.14 -0.06 -0.65
C HIS A 175 -17.54 0.75 -1.89
N THR A 176 -18.76 1.25 -1.89
CA THR A 176 -19.28 2.10 -2.96
C THR A 176 -18.82 3.53 -2.73
N ASN A 177 -18.21 4.12 -3.76
CA ASN A 177 -17.74 5.49 -3.67
C ASN A 177 -18.92 6.48 -3.64
N GLY A 178 -18.90 7.37 -2.67
CA GLY A 178 -19.80 8.51 -2.58
C GLY A 178 -19.22 9.78 -3.22
N THR A 179 -19.94 10.88 -3.04
CA THR A 179 -19.50 12.22 -3.44
C THR A 179 -18.31 12.67 -2.60
N GLN A 180 -17.29 13.20 -3.25
CA GLN A 180 -16.09 13.66 -2.56
C GLN A 180 -16.38 14.81 -1.61
N ARG A 181 -15.80 14.75 -0.43
CA ARG A 181 -15.95 15.72 0.67
C ARG A 181 -14.60 16.15 1.24
N ALA A 182 -14.56 17.30 1.88
CA ALA A 182 -13.33 17.78 2.52
C ALA A 182 -12.91 16.88 3.68
N PHE A 183 -11.61 16.59 3.79
CA PHE A 183 -11.05 15.90 4.94
C PHE A 183 -11.04 16.82 6.17
N THR A 184 -11.64 16.40 7.27
CA THR A 184 -11.76 17.15 8.50
C THR A 184 -11.18 16.39 9.69
N GLU A 185 -10.68 17.13 10.68
CA GLU A 185 -10.17 16.53 11.92
C GLU A 185 -11.26 15.77 12.69
N SER A 186 -12.52 16.22 12.61
CA SER A 186 -13.64 15.58 13.26
C SER A 186 -13.90 14.17 12.73
N GLN A 187 -13.80 13.97 11.41
CA GLN A 187 -13.93 12.65 10.79
C GLN A 187 -12.82 11.72 11.27
N LEU A 188 -11.57 12.19 11.24
CA LEU A 188 -10.42 11.41 11.71
C LEU A 188 -10.57 11.00 13.19
N LYS A 189 -10.92 11.93 14.07
CA LYS A 189 -11.16 11.67 15.50
C LYS A 189 -12.31 10.70 15.72
N SER A 190 -13.37 10.78 14.93
CA SER A 190 -14.50 9.85 14.99
C SER A 190 -14.08 8.42 14.66
N VAL A 191 -13.31 8.25 13.59
CA VAL A 191 -12.79 6.93 13.19
C VAL A 191 -11.81 6.37 14.22
N ILE A 192 -10.85 7.18 14.70
CA ILE A 192 -9.91 6.73 15.76
C ILE A 192 -10.67 6.27 17.02
N LYS A 193 -11.69 7.04 17.44
CA LYS A 193 -12.54 6.65 18.57
C LYS A 193 -13.27 5.34 18.31
N SER A 194 -13.79 5.12 17.10
CA SER A 194 -14.48 3.87 16.74
C SER A 194 -13.53 2.68 16.78
N VAL A 195 -12.32 2.81 16.25
CA VAL A 195 -11.27 1.78 16.31
C VAL A 195 -10.92 1.46 17.75
N TRP A 196 -10.74 2.47 18.61
CA TRP A 196 -10.43 2.26 20.01
C TRP A 196 -11.59 1.55 20.76
N ASN A 197 -12.84 1.90 20.45
CA ASN A 197 -14.01 1.23 21.02
C ASN A 197 -14.12 -0.23 20.56
N ALA A 198 -13.66 -0.55 19.36
CA ALA A 198 -13.60 -1.91 18.84
C ALA A 198 -12.41 -2.72 19.40
N GLY A 199 -11.56 -2.10 20.22
CA GLY A 199 -10.42 -2.75 20.89
C GLY A 199 -9.10 -2.69 20.09
N GLY A 200 -9.02 -1.90 19.00
CA GLY A 200 -7.79 -1.66 18.25
C GLY A 200 -6.93 -0.56 18.89
N ASP A 201 -5.63 -0.62 18.65
CA ASP A 201 -4.64 0.41 19.02
C ASP A 201 -3.90 0.87 17.76
N PRO A 202 -4.52 1.79 16.99
CA PRO A 202 -3.96 2.16 15.70
C PRO A 202 -2.64 2.91 15.85
N SER A 203 -1.66 2.51 15.05
CA SER A 203 -0.30 3.07 15.08
C SER A 203 0.02 3.94 13.88
N MET A 204 -0.72 3.79 12.77
CA MET A 204 -0.44 4.43 11.50
C MET A 204 -1.68 5.10 10.89
N ILE A 205 -1.49 6.30 10.35
CA ILE A 205 -2.45 6.96 9.44
C ILE A 205 -1.81 6.99 8.05
N MET A 206 -2.39 6.25 7.11
CA MET A 206 -1.92 6.23 5.72
C MET A 206 -2.83 7.07 4.84
N VAL A 207 -2.27 8.06 4.14
CA VAL A 207 -3.01 9.04 3.35
C VAL A 207 -2.31 9.34 2.02
N GLY A 208 -3.11 9.76 1.03
CA GLY A 208 -2.59 10.32 -0.21
C GLY A 208 -1.95 11.71 -0.02
N PRO A 209 -1.21 12.23 -1.03
CA PRO A 209 -0.41 13.45 -0.88
C PRO A 209 -1.27 14.69 -0.58
N PHE A 210 -2.42 14.86 -1.21
CA PHE A 210 -3.32 15.99 -0.97
C PHE A 210 -3.87 15.96 0.46
N ASN A 211 -4.37 14.82 0.91
CA ASN A 211 -4.94 14.67 2.23
C ASN A 211 -3.87 14.72 3.34
N LYS A 212 -2.60 14.39 3.03
CA LYS A 212 -1.47 14.65 3.96
C LYS A 212 -1.30 16.14 4.24
N GLN A 213 -1.40 16.99 3.21
CA GLN A 213 -1.35 18.45 3.38
C GLN A 213 -2.54 18.97 4.19
N LYS A 214 -3.75 18.43 3.96
CA LYS A 214 -4.94 18.79 4.75
C LYS A 214 -4.77 18.40 6.21
N LEU A 215 -4.28 17.21 6.50
CA LEU A 215 -4.00 16.74 7.86
C LEU A 215 -2.99 17.63 8.58
N SER A 216 -1.94 18.07 7.89
CA SER A 216 -0.95 19.01 8.46
C SER A 216 -1.56 20.38 8.83
N GLY A 217 -2.70 20.75 8.24
CA GLY A 217 -3.45 21.97 8.52
C GLY A 217 -4.47 21.84 9.66
N PHE A 218 -4.61 20.70 10.32
CA PHE A 218 -5.56 20.54 11.42
C PHE A 218 -5.12 21.34 12.65
N THR A 219 -6.02 22.18 13.15
CA THR A 219 -5.71 23.20 14.17
C THR A 219 -5.40 22.61 15.55
N GLY A 220 -5.90 21.44 15.88
CA GLY A 220 -5.62 20.75 17.15
C GLY A 220 -4.15 20.36 17.31
N ASN A 221 -3.44 20.16 16.21
CA ASN A 221 -2.05 19.71 16.19
C ASN A 221 -1.03 20.83 15.94
N SER A 222 -1.48 22.01 15.54
CA SER A 222 -0.59 23.12 15.11
C SER A 222 0.01 23.95 16.26
N THR A 223 -0.35 23.68 17.53
CA THR A 223 0.02 24.57 18.65
C THR A 223 1.10 24.03 19.58
N ARG A 224 1.74 22.93 19.29
CA ARG A 224 2.60 22.30 20.30
C ARG A 224 4.01 21.96 19.89
N PHE A 225 4.67 22.72 19.06
CA PHE A 225 6.13 22.75 19.13
C PHE A 225 6.56 24.11 19.65
N ASP A 226 6.81 24.15 20.95
CA ASP A 226 7.48 25.25 21.61
C ASP A 226 8.82 25.40 20.88
N ALA A 227 9.00 26.53 20.22
CA ALA A 227 10.20 26.82 19.45
C ALA A 227 11.37 26.94 20.42
N GLY A 228 12.07 25.85 20.62
CA GLY A 228 13.46 25.92 21.05
C GLY A 228 14.23 26.76 20.03
N ALA A 229 14.98 27.69 20.47
CA ALA A 229 15.87 28.73 19.93
C ALA A 229 16.32 28.73 18.45
N ASP A 230 15.93 27.77 17.61
CA ASP A 230 16.19 27.74 16.16
C ASP A 230 14.88 27.93 15.40
N ALA A 231 14.75 29.06 14.74
CA ALA A 231 13.58 29.49 13.97
C ALA A 231 13.38 28.62 12.69
N THR A 232 13.07 27.33 12.85
CA THR A 232 12.72 26.44 11.76
C THR A 232 11.19 26.30 11.71
N LEU A 233 10.59 26.71 10.59
CA LEU A 233 9.16 26.60 10.38
C LEU A 233 8.80 25.14 10.02
N TYR A 234 8.27 24.38 10.97
CA TYR A 234 7.74 23.04 10.72
C TYR A 234 6.31 23.12 10.21
N THR A 235 6.09 22.81 8.93
CA THR A 235 4.76 22.76 8.29
C THR A 235 4.23 21.36 8.09
N SER A 236 5.02 20.30 8.40
CA SER A 236 4.59 18.92 8.25
C SER A 236 4.32 18.26 9.61
N VAL A 237 3.27 17.45 9.65
CA VAL A 237 2.93 16.60 10.81
C VAL A 237 3.27 15.17 10.44
N ASP A 238 4.27 14.60 11.06
CA ASP A 238 4.65 13.20 10.88
C ASP A 238 4.10 12.29 11.99
N VAL A 239 3.73 12.86 13.12
CA VAL A 239 3.07 12.19 14.23
C VAL A 239 1.82 12.96 14.61
N TYR A 240 0.68 12.29 14.61
CA TYR A 240 -0.57 12.82 15.12
C TYR A 240 -0.80 12.30 16.54
N ALA A 241 -0.80 13.20 17.52
CA ALA A 241 -1.14 12.86 18.90
C ALA A 241 -2.66 12.97 19.08
N SER A 242 -3.32 11.83 19.20
CA SER A 242 -4.75 11.72 19.53
C SER A 242 -4.95 11.53 21.03
N ASP A 243 -6.20 11.58 21.50
CA ASP A 243 -6.58 11.29 22.87
C ASP A 243 -6.33 9.82 23.24
N PHE A 244 -6.16 8.95 22.25
CA PHE A 244 -6.02 7.50 22.40
C PHE A 244 -4.60 6.97 22.10
N GLY A 245 -3.67 7.83 21.70
CA GLY A 245 -2.30 7.43 21.39
C GLY A 245 -1.66 8.30 20.32
N GLN A 246 -0.42 7.97 19.97
CA GLN A 246 0.34 8.64 18.91
C GLN A 246 0.31 7.80 17.64
N LEU A 247 -0.14 8.39 16.54
CA LEU A 247 -0.21 7.75 15.24
C LEU A 247 0.82 8.37 14.30
N GLN A 248 1.59 7.52 13.64
CA GLN A 248 2.51 7.96 12.59
C GLN A 248 1.74 8.28 11.31
N VAL A 249 1.95 9.44 10.74
CA VAL A 249 1.29 9.86 9.49
C VAL A 249 2.19 9.57 8.30
N VAL A 250 1.85 8.54 7.54
CA VAL A 250 2.64 8.03 6.42
C VAL A 250 1.97 8.39 5.09
N PRO A 251 2.61 9.20 4.24
CA PRO A 251 2.11 9.46 2.90
C PRO A 251 2.37 8.25 2.01
N ASN A 252 1.34 7.76 1.31
CA ASN A 252 1.46 6.70 0.32
C ASN A 252 1.03 7.22 -1.06
N ARG A 253 1.92 7.09 -2.05
CA ARG A 253 1.67 7.55 -3.43
C ARG A 253 0.88 6.56 -4.27
N PHE A 254 0.79 5.31 -3.80
CA PHE A 254 0.17 4.20 -4.52
C PHE A 254 -1.18 3.80 -3.94
N SER A 255 -1.53 4.31 -2.74
CA SER A 255 -2.87 4.16 -2.17
C SER A 255 -3.88 5.04 -2.90
N ARG A 256 -5.17 4.77 -2.69
CA ARG A 256 -6.24 5.59 -3.25
C ARG A 256 -6.22 6.98 -2.59
N ASP A 257 -6.11 8.02 -3.41
CA ASP A 257 -6.02 9.42 -2.94
C ASP A 257 -7.28 9.89 -2.18
N ARG A 258 -8.44 9.27 -2.47
CA ARG A 258 -9.71 9.61 -1.83
C ARG A 258 -9.97 8.92 -0.49
N ASP A 259 -9.04 8.09 -0.02
CA ASP A 259 -9.16 7.30 1.19
C ASP A 259 -8.03 7.65 2.17
N ALA A 260 -8.37 7.75 3.45
CA ALA A 260 -7.43 7.86 4.56
C ALA A 260 -7.65 6.68 5.51
N TYR A 261 -6.63 5.86 5.66
CA TYR A 261 -6.67 4.67 6.50
C TYR A 261 -6.05 4.94 7.86
N VAL A 262 -6.72 4.49 8.91
CA VAL A 262 -6.21 4.43 10.29
C VAL A 262 -5.95 2.97 10.60
N LEU A 263 -4.69 2.57 10.69
CA LEU A 263 -4.29 1.17 10.69
C LEU A 263 -3.58 0.78 11.99
N ASP A 264 -3.97 -0.38 12.50
CA ASP A 264 -3.18 -1.16 13.43
C ASP A 264 -2.44 -2.25 12.64
N MET A 265 -1.14 -2.04 12.43
CA MET A 265 -0.34 -2.89 11.54
C MET A 265 -0.11 -4.30 12.07
N ASP A 266 -0.34 -4.56 13.36
CA ASP A 266 -0.21 -5.90 13.96
C ASP A 266 -1.28 -6.87 13.45
N TYR A 267 -2.39 -6.35 12.97
CA TYR A 267 -3.50 -7.13 12.42
C TYR A 267 -3.48 -7.27 10.89
N TRP A 268 -2.45 -6.73 10.21
CA TRP A 268 -2.30 -6.86 8.77
C TRP A 268 -1.10 -7.71 8.38
N GLY A 269 -1.34 -8.68 7.51
CA GLY A 269 -0.31 -9.54 6.96
C GLY A 269 -0.40 -9.65 5.44
N VAL A 270 0.74 -9.89 4.82
CA VAL A 270 0.83 -10.26 3.39
C VAL A 270 1.34 -11.69 3.34
N ALA A 271 0.46 -12.61 2.91
CA ALA A 271 0.78 -14.02 2.81
C ALA A 271 1.26 -14.36 1.39
N PHE A 272 2.47 -14.88 1.29
CA PHE A 272 3.09 -15.26 0.02
C PHE A 272 2.87 -16.76 -0.25
N LEU A 273 2.21 -17.09 -1.37
CA LEU A 273 2.13 -18.46 -1.86
C LEU A 273 3.38 -18.79 -2.68
N ARG A 274 3.79 -17.88 -3.55
CA ARG A 274 5.08 -17.91 -4.25
C ARG A 274 5.76 -16.56 -4.06
N ASP A 275 6.94 -16.60 -3.46
CA ASP A 275 7.74 -15.39 -3.25
C ASP A 275 8.29 -14.86 -4.59
N PHE A 276 8.87 -13.67 -4.56
CA PHE A 276 9.48 -13.06 -5.73
C PHE A 276 10.46 -14.01 -6.40
N SER A 277 10.13 -14.45 -7.60
CA SER A 277 10.93 -15.39 -8.38
C SER A 277 11.11 -14.89 -9.81
N MET A 278 12.24 -15.26 -10.41
CA MET A 278 12.56 -14.96 -11.79
C MET A 278 12.62 -16.28 -12.57
N HIS A 279 11.88 -16.35 -13.66
CA HIS A 279 11.85 -17.49 -14.56
C HIS A 279 12.37 -17.10 -15.93
N GLU A 280 13.21 -17.97 -16.50
CA GLU A 280 13.61 -17.88 -17.90
C GLU A 280 12.52 -18.51 -18.77
N LEU A 281 12.05 -17.76 -19.75
CA LEU A 281 11.06 -18.25 -20.69
C LEU A 281 11.74 -18.81 -21.96
N ALA A 282 11.06 -19.73 -22.63
CA ALA A 282 11.56 -20.35 -23.83
C ALA A 282 11.92 -19.30 -24.92
N LYS A 283 13.08 -19.48 -25.55
CA LYS A 283 13.50 -18.65 -26.68
C LYS A 283 12.63 -18.93 -27.90
N THR A 284 12.04 -17.87 -28.46
CA THR A 284 11.37 -17.89 -29.76
C THR A 284 12.04 -16.85 -30.65
N GLY A 285 13.08 -17.26 -31.38
CA GLY A 285 13.91 -16.36 -32.18
C GLY A 285 15.09 -15.76 -31.40
N ASP A 286 15.73 -14.71 -31.93
CA ASP A 286 16.89 -14.04 -31.36
C ASP A 286 16.45 -13.04 -30.24
N SER A 287 15.97 -13.58 -29.13
CA SER A 287 15.58 -12.78 -27.95
C SER A 287 15.72 -13.57 -26.68
N GLU A 288 16.07 -12.89 -25.58
CA GLU A 288 15.99 -13.42 -24.22
C GLU A 288 14.75 -12.89 -23.52
N LYS A 289 14.05 -13.78 -22.82
CA LYS A 289 12.82 -13.48 -22.13
C LYS A 289 12.94 -13.89 -20.66
N ARG A 290 12.65 -12.98 -19.76
CA ARG A 290 12.64 -13.22 -18.32
C ARG A 290 11.30 -12.75 -17.76
N GLN A 291 10.70 -13.58 -16.89
CA GLN A 291 9.48 -13.26 -16.17
C GLN A 291 9.80 -13.15 -14.68
N LEU A 292 9.45 -12.03 -14.08
CA LEU A 292 9.39 -11.83 -12.65
C LEU A 292 7.97 -12.12 -12.20
N LEU A 293 7.81 -12.95 -11.19
CA LEU A 293 6.51 -13.40 -10.71
C LEU A 293 6.48 -13.36 -9.19
N VAL A 294 5.34 -12.98 -8.64
CA VAL A 294 4.98 -13.11 -7.22
C VAL A 294 3.52 -13.51 -7.11
N GLU A 295 3.20 -14.32 -6.14
CA GLU A 295 1.83 -14.68 -5.81
C GLU A 295 1.61 -14.47 -4.33
N ALA A 296 0.70 -13.56 -4.00
CA ALA A 296 0.44 -13.14 -2.62
C ALA A 296 -1.02 -12.81 -2.41
N THR A 297 -1.41 -12.74 -1.15
CA THR A 297 -2.73 -12.29 -0.71
C THR A 297 -2.63 -11.42 0.54
N LEU A 298 -3.69 -10.65 0.82
CA LEU A 298 -3.81 -9.83 2.03
C LEU A 298 -4.52 -10.64 3.12
N GLU A 299 -3.97 -10.65 4.32
CA GLU A 299 -4.53 -11.25 5.52
C GLU A 299 -4.96 -10.14 6.47
N SER A 300 -6.27 -10.07 6.75
CA SER A 300 -6.86 -9.20 7.78
C SER A 300 -7.21 -10.05 9.00
N ARG A 301 -6.42 -9.98 10.06
CA ARG A 301 -6.63 -10.77 11.27
C ARG A 301 -7.78 -10.25 12.11
N ASN A 302 -7.99 -8.94 12.13
CA ASN A 302 -9.14 -8.27 12.74
C ASN A 302 -9.34 -6.90 12.06
N GLU A 303 -10.34 -6.78 11.21
CA GLU A 303 -10.61 -5.53 10.50
C GLU A 303 -11.10 -4.41 11.44
N GLY A 304 -11.77 -4.77 12.55
CA GLY A 304 -12.24 -3.81 13.56
C GLY A 304 -11.11 -3.06 14.28
N ALA A 305 -9.86 -3.54 14.22
CA ALA A 305 -8.69 -2.83 14.73
C ALA A 305 -8.23 -1.69 13.80
N SER A 306 -8.86 -1.53 12.66
CA SER A 306 -8.52 -0.49 11.67
C SER A 306 -9.74 0.32 11.27
N GLY A 307 -9.51 1.49 10.68
CA GLY A 307 -10.58 2.37 10.25
C GLY A 307 -10.30 3.05 8.93
N LEU A 308 -11.34 3.59 8.32
CA LEU A 308 -11.32 4.23 7.01
C LEU A 308 -12.10 5.55 7.03
N VAL A 309 -11.50 6.61 6.53
CA VAL A 309 -12.22 7.81 6.10
C VAL A 309 -12.16 7.87 4.59
N ALA A 310 -13.30 7.68 3.92
CA ALA A 310 -13.35 7.64 2.48
C ALA A 310 -14.09 8.85 1.86
N ASP A 311 -14.12 8.84 0.53
CA ASP A 311 -14.76 9.88 -0.27
C ASP A 311 -14.17 11.28 -0.06
N LEU A 312 -12.87 11.35 0.14
CA LEU A 312 -12.15 12.60 0.33
C LEU A 312 -11.84 13.27 -1.01
N THR A 313 -11.75 14.60 -1.00
CA THR A 313 -11.27 15.38 -2.15
C THR A 313 -9.79 15.08 -2.39
N THR A 314 -9.39 15.10 -3.68
CA THR A 314 -8.03 14.76 -4.14
C THR A 314 -7.30 15.94 -4.76
N SER A 315 -7.96 17.10 -4.83
CA SER A 315 -7.43 18.34 -5.43
C SER A 315 -8.14 19.58 -4.88
#